data_936213f85cbad5d3586309a1f3b0ae7e
#
_entry.id   936213f85cbad5d3586309a1f3b0ae7e
#
_cell.length_a   1.000
_cell.length_b   1.000
_cell.length_c   1.000
_cell.angle_alpha   90.00
_cell.angle_beta   90.00
_cell.angle_gamma   90.00
#
_symmetry.space_group_name_H-M   'P 1'
#
loop_
_entity.id
_entity.type
_entity.pdbx_description
1 polymer ?
#
loop_
_entity_poly.entity_id
_entity_poly.type
_entity_poly.pdbx_seq_one_letter_code
_entity_poly.pdbx_strand_id
1 'polypeptide(L)'
;MTKIIDSITDILPDYDVFILDQWGVMHNGYYGYQHAIKSVEKLIEENKKLIIISNSSKRKASSIKRLKSLGFDKNHFIEVMTSGEMIWQEISNSINNYGSNLMNCFHIYNSSKEDGLEFRNGLEKFNFVSNVNDANFILACTPFENTEPIDYIPMLKDALDKNLLMFCANPDFVTIEKKNEKNIFCMGTIADLYENMGGNVIILGKPSKKIYEESCKKVDNFDLSKIVAVGDSLDHDILGANNFGIDSILISSGIHKDLFKNNIEIGQKKIENNEKWNFSPTFICSNFKT
;
A
#
# COMPACT_ATOMS: atom_id res chain seq x y z
N MET A 1 19.99 -1.59 -15.70
CA MET A 1 19.16 -1.42 -16.94
C MET A 1 17.95 -2.31 -16.79
N THR A 2 16.77 -1.75 -16.90
CA THR A 2 15.49 -2.45 -16.80
C THR A 2 15.32 -3.47 -17.91
N LYS A 3 14.87 -4.69 -17.58
CA LYS A 3 14.61 -5.76 -18.56
C LYS A 3 13.12 -5.94 -18.77
N ILE A 4 12.68 -6.14 -20.01
CA ILE A 4 11.31 -6.53 -20.30
C ILE A 4 11.25 -8.06 -20.28
N ILE A 5 10.27 -8.62 -19.56
CA ILE A 5 9.99 -10.04 -19.47
C ILE A 5 8.57 -10.35 -19.96
N ASP A 6 8.38 -11.49 -20.58
CA ASP A 6 7.07 -11.91 -21.07
C ASP A 6 6.20 -12.50 -19.96
N SER A 7 6.84 -13.12 -18.97
CA SER A 7 6.24 -13.89 -17.90
C SER A 7 7.13 -13.90 -16.66
N ILE A 8 6.55 -14.11 -15.47
CA ILE A 8 7.33 -14.31 -14.25
C ILE A 8 8.11 -15.64 -14.26
N THR A 9 7.76 -16.58 -15.15
CA THR A 9 8.53 -17.82 -15.33
C THR A 9 9.95 -17.56 -15.81
N ASP A 10 10.20 -16.45 -16.51
CA ASP A 10 11.52 -16.10 -17.04
C ASP A 10 12.56 -15.86 -15.92
N ILE A 11 12.08 -15.57 -14.71
CA ILE A 11 12.92 -15.23 -13.55
C ILE A 11 12.73 -16.15 -12.35
N LEU A 12 11.88 -17.17 -12.45
CA LEU A 12 11.61 -18.10 -11.33
C LEU A 12 12.86 -18.72 -10.70
N PRO A 13 13.89 -19.13 -11.46
CA PRO A 13 15.09 -19.71 -10.89
C PRO A 13 15.91 -18.74 -10.03
N ASP A 14 15.75 -17.43 -10.25
CA ASP A 14 16.57 -16.41 -9.62
C ASP A 14 16.08 -16.03 -8.22
N TYR A 15 14.77 -16.18 -7.93
CA TYR A 15 14.14 -15.71 -6.70
C TYR A 15 13.44 -16.82 -5.93
N ASP A 16 13.50 -16.73 -4.60
CA ASP A 16 12.86 -17.64 -3.65
C ASP A 16 11.62 -17.04 -2.99
N VAL A 17 11.55 -15.69 -2.92
CA VAL A 17 10.50 -14.94 -2.27
C VAL A 17 9.89 -13.92 -3.22
N PHE A 18 8.57 -13.93 -3.35
CA PHE A 18 7.80 -12.96 -4.13
C PHE A 18 6.93 -12.13 -3.19
N ILE A 19 7.17 -10.81 -3.19
CA ILE A 19 6.35 -9.84 -2.46
C ILE A 19 5.36 -9.25 -3.45
N LEU A 20 4.08 -9.46 -3.23
CA LEU A 20 3.01 -9.13 -4.16
C LEU A 20 2.20 -7.94 -3.65
N ASP A 21 2.02 -6.92 -4.48
CA ASP A 21 0.93 -5.98 -4.30
C ASP A 21 -0.41 -6.65 -4.62
N GLN A 22 -1.50 -6.10 -4.07
CA GLN A 22 -2.83 -6.65 -4.28
C GLN A 22 -3.57 -5.98 -5.43
N TRP A 23 -3.74 -4.66 -5.31
CA TRP A 23 -4.61 -3.89 -6.19
C TRP A 23 -3.90 -3.59 -7.51
N GLY A 24 -4.50 -3.94 -8.64
CA GLY A 24 -3.87 -3.79 -9.97
C GLY A 24 -2.96 -4.94 -10.38
N VAL A 25 -2.44 -5.72 -9.43
CA VAL A 25 -1.58 -6.89 -9.65
C VAL A 25 -2.36 -8.19 -9.53
N MET A 26 -2.96 -8.43 -8.36
CA MET A 26 -3.70 -9.67 -8.08
C MET A 26 -5.19 -9.57 -8.42
N HIS A 27 -5.80 -8.41 -8.20
CA HIS A 27 -7.23 -8.20 -8.34
C HIS A 27 -7.59 -6.74 -8.65
N ASN A 28 -8.84 -6.53 -9.01
CA ASN A 28 -9.40 -5.20 -9.25
C ASN A 28 -10.39 -4.73 -8.17
N GLY A 29 -10.40 -5.40 -7.04
CA GLY A 29 -11.31 -5.10 -5.94
C GLY A 29 -12.65 -5.84 -5.99
N TYR A 30 -13.05 -6.41 -7.11
CA TYR A 30 -14.29 -7.18 -7.26
C TYR A 30 -14.01 -8.67 -7.48
N TYR A 31 -12.99 -8.99 -8.26
CA TYR A 31 -12.55 -10.36 -8.54
C TYR A 31 -11.03 -10.41 -8.69
N GLY A 32 -10.45 -11.55 -8.42
CA GLY A 32 -9.06 -11.86 -8.72
C GLY A 32 -8.86 -12.05 -10.22
N TYR A 33 -7.75 -11.54 -10.73
CA TYR A 33 -7.39 -11.78 -12.13
C TYR A 33 -7.03 -13.25 -12.33
N GLN A 34 -7.62 -13.90 -13.34
CA GLN A 34 -7.40 -15.34 -13.59
C GLN A 34 -5.94 -15.67 -13.86
N HIS A 35 -5.23 -14.78 -14.55
CA HIS A 35 -3.78 -14.94 -14.76
C HIS A 35 -2.99 -14.83 -13.44
N ALA A 36 -3.39 -13.96 -12.52
CA ALA A 36 -2.73 -13.82 -11.23
C ALA A 36 -3.00 -15.03 -10.31
N ILE A 37 -4.23 -15.58 -10.32
CA ILE A 37 -4.55 -16.81 -9.58
C ILE A 37 -3.65 -17.95 -10.05
N LYS A 38 -3.54 -18.18 -11.37
CA LYS A 38 -2.66 -19.20 -11.95
C LYS A 38 -1.20 -18.97 -11.61
N SER A 39 -0.76 -17.70 -11.59
CA SER A 39 0.61 -17.37 -11.24
C SER A 39 0.93 -17.65 -9.78
N VAL A 40 -0.01 -17.37 -8.86
CA VAL A 40 0.13 -17.74 -7.44
C VAL A 40 0.22 -19.26 -7.30
N GLU A 41 -0.66 -20.03 -7.96
CA GLU A 41 -0.63 -21.49 -7.94
C GLU A 41 0.72 -22.01 -8.46
N LYS A 42 1.19 -21.49 -9.59
CA LYS A 42 2.48 -21.89 -10.18
C LYS A 42 3.66 -21.59 -9.25
N LEU A 43 3.69 -20.41 -8.60
CA LEU A 43 4.72 -20.07 -7.63
C LEU A 43 4.75 -21.04 -6.44
N ILE A 44 3.58 -21.48 -5.97
CA ILE A 44 3.48 -22.48 -4.90
C ILE A 44 3.98 -23.85 -5.36
N GLU A 45 3.61 -24.30 -6.60
CA GLU A 45 4.14 -25.53 -7.20
C GLU A 45 5.67 -25.52 -7.27
N GLU A 46 6.28 -24.36 -7.54
CA GLU A 46 7.73 -24.16 -7.59
C GLU A 46 8.35 -23.88 -6.20
N ASN A 47 7.61 -24.13 -5.10
CA ASN A 47 8.03 -23.95 -3.71
C ASN A 47 8.50 -22.53 -3.37
N LYS A 48 7.95 -21.50 -4.04
CA LYS A 48 8.26 -20.10 -3.74
C LYS A 48 7.47 -19.62 -2.53
N LYS A 49 8.09 -18.75 -1.72
CA LYS A 49 7.44 -18.09 -0.59
C LYS A 49 6.73 -16.82 -1.06
N LEU A 50 5.47 -16.67 -0.70
CA LEU A 50 4.65 -15.53 -1.11
C LEU A 50 4.30 -14.65 0.09
N ILE A 51 4.51 -13.35 -0.07
CA ILE A 51 4.14 -12.31 0.88
C ILE A 51 3.23 -11.32 0.16
N ILE A 52 2.19 -10.85 0.83
CA ILE A 52 1.37 -9.74 0.35
C ILE A 52 1.74 -8.48 1.12
N ILE A 53 2.00 -7.37 0.39
CA ILE A 53 2.12 -6.03 0.95
C ILE A 53 1.14 -5.09 0.25
N SER A 54 0.29 -4.40 1.02
CA SER A 54 -0.75 -3.51 0.48
C SER A 54 -0.80 -2.17 1.22
N ASN A 55 -1.04 -1.08 0.49
CA ASN A 55 -1.29 0.24 1.06
C ASN A 55 -2.72 0.44 1.57
N SER A 56 -3.53 -0.62 1.58
CA SER A 56 -4.87 -0.59 2.14
C SER A 56 -4.88 -0.15 3.61
N SER A 57 -5.81 0.75 3.98
CA SER A 57 -6.06 1.13 5.38
C SER A 57 -6.65 0.01 6.23
N LYS A 58 -7.06 -1.12 5.64
CA LYS A 58 -7.67 -2.23 6.37
C LYS A 58 -6.67 -2.92 7.27
N ARG A 59 -7.18 -3.48 8.38
CA ARG A 59 -6.43 -4.43 9.20
C ARG A 59 -6.10 -5.68 8.38
N LYS A 60 -4.97 -6.33 8.66
CA LYS A 60 -4.56 -7.52 7.91
C LYS A 60 -5.58 -8.66 7.99
N ALA A 61 -6.29 -8.80 9.10
CA ALA A 61 -7.33 -9.82 9.26
C ALA A 61 -8.47 -9.65 8.24
N SER A 62 -8.92 -8.41 8.00
CA SER A 62 -9.94 -8.08 7.00
C SER A 62 -9.43 -8.33 5.58
N SER A 63 -8.15 -8.01 5.31
CA SER A 63 -7.52 -8.30 4.01
C SER A 63 -7.43 -9.81 3.75
N ILE A 64 -6.99 -10.60 4.72
CA ILE A 64 -6.92 -12.07 4.63
C ILE A 64 -8.30 -12.69 4.39
N LYS A 65 -9.32 -12.24 5.14
CA LYS A 65 -10.71 -12.74 4.96
C LYS A 65 -11.20 -12.55 3.52
N ARG A 66 -10.78 -11.46 2.88
CA ARG A 66 -11.19 -11.12 1.51
C ARG A 66 -10.52 -11.97 0.43
N LEU A 67 -9.33 -12.51 0.65
CA LEU A 67 -8.58 -13.29 -0.35
C LEU A 67 -9.43 -14.41 -0.96
N LYS A 68 -10.20 -15.14 -0.13
CA LYS A 68 -11.06 -16.24 -0.60
C LYS A 68 -12.11 -15.77 -1.62
N SER A 69 -12.75 -14.63 -1.40
CA SER A 69 -13.76 -14.10 -2.33
C SER A 69 -13.14 -13.61 -3.65
N LEU A 70 -11.83 -13.34 -3.66
CA LEU A 70 -11.05 -12.98 -4.83
C LEU A 70 -10.43 -14.19 -5.55
N GLY A 71 -10.66 -15.42 -5.05
CA GLY A 71 -10.18 -16.66 -5.66
C GLY A 71 -8.78 -17.08 -5.21
N PHE A 72 -8.24 -16.51 -4.14
CA PHE A 72 -6.93 -16.88 -3.58
C PHE A 72 -7.06 -17.67 -2.28
N ASP A 73 -6.28 -18.75 -2.14
CA ASP A 73 -6.16 -19.44 -0.85
C ASP A 73 -5.19 -18.65 0.05
N LYS A 74 -5.67 -18.24 1.25
CA LYS A 74 -4.85 -17.54 2.23
C LYS A 74 -3.61 -18.33 2.67
N ASN A 75 -3.66 -19.66 2.60
CA ASN A 75 -2.56 -20.54 3.01
C ASN A 75 -1.38 -20.52 2.04
N HIS A 76 -1.54 -19.94 0.84
CA HIS A 76 -0.46 -19.72 -0.10
C HIS A 76 0.49 -18.59 0.33
N PHE A 77 0.08 -17.74 1.29
CA PHE A 77 0.85 -16.58 1.70
C PHE A 77 1.37 -16.76 3.13
N ILE A 78 2.69 -16.66 3.29
CA ILE A 78 3.34 -16.76 4.62
C ILE A 78 3.12 -15.51 5.46
N GLU A 79 2.87 -14.36 4.83
CA GLU A 79 2.49 -13.10 5.49
C GLU A 79 1.58 -12.27 4.59
N VAL A 80 0.67 -11.53 5.22
CA VAL A 80 -0.15 -10.47 4.59
C VAL A 80 -0.02 -9.24 5.45
N MET A 81 0.64 -8.21 4.94
CA MET A 81 0.84 -6.95 5.65
C MET A 81 0.14 -5.81 4.92
N THR A 82 -0.54 -4.96 5.68
CA THR A 82 -1.20 -3.77 5.16
C THR A 82 -0.65 -2.52 5.84
N SER A 83 -0.71 -1.39 5.13
CA SER A 83 -0.39 -0.10 5.75
C SER A 83 -1.26 0.17 6.98
N GLY A 84 -2.55 -0.21 6.93
CA GLY A 84 -3.46 -0.10 8.07
C GLY A 84 -3.01 -0.94 9.27
N GLU A 85 -2.51 -2.16 9.06
CA GLU A 85 -1.97 -2.98 10.15
C GLU A 85 -0.71 -2.36 10.75
N MET A 86 0.20 -1.86 9.92
CA MET A 86 1.41 -1.17 10.38
C MET A 86 1.09 0.04 11.26
N ILE A 87 0.16 0.88 10.82
CA ILE A 87 -0.29 2.06 11.58
C ILE A 87 -1.01 1.64 12.86
N TRP A 88 -1.82 0.59 12.82
CA TRP A 88 -2.49 0.09 14.01
C TRP A 88 -1.47 -0.39 15.08
N GLN A 89 -0.44 -1.13 14.68
CA GLN A 89 0.63 -1.58 15.56
C GLN A 89 1.39 -0.37 16.15
N GLU A 90 1.69 0.63 15.33
CA GLU A 90 2.38 1.86 15.76
C GLU A 90 1.54 2.63 16.79
N ILE A 91 0.24 2.84 16.54
CA ILE A 91 -0.68 3.49 17.48
C ILE A 91 -0.84 2.66 18.76
N SER A 92 -0.96 1.33 18.65
CA SER A 92 -1.04 0.44 19.83
C SER A 92 0.17 0.57 20.74
N ASN A 93 1.35 0.84 20.17
CA ASN A 93 2.59 1.03 20.90
C ASN A 93 2.91 2.51 21.20
N SER A 94 2.05 3.44 20.76
CA SER A 94 2.32 4.89 20.78
C SER A 94 2.60 5.46 22.17
N ILE A 95 2.00 4.91 23.23
CA ILE A 95 2.27 5.33 24.61
C ILE A 95 3.76 5.16 24.92
N ASN A 96 4.39 4.10 24.42
CA ASN A 96 5.81 3.84 24.60
C ASN A 96 6.68 4.76 23.73
N ASN A 97 6.21 5.12 22.54
CA ASN A 97 6.99 5.83 21.52
C ASN A 97 6.82 7.37 21.61
N TYR A 98 5.61 7.85 21.94
CA TYR A 98 5.24 9.28 21.87
C TYR A 98 4.76 9.86 23.20
N GLY A 99 4.79 9.06 24.27
CA GLY A 99 4.35 9.48 25.61
C GLY A 99 2.85 9.36 25.87
N SER A 100 2.43 9.61 27.11
CA SER A 100 1.05 9.43 27.59
C SER A 100 0.03 10.47 27.07
N ASN A 101 0.46 11.44 26.28
CA ASN A 101 -0.40 12.55 25.83
C ASN A 101 -1.27 12.20 24.61
N LEU A 102 -1.05 11.07 23.95
CA LEU A 102 -1.85 10.64 22.79
C LEU A 102 -3.06 9.80 23.24
N MET A 103 -4.07 10.44 23.83
CA MET A 103 -5.27 9.73 24.32
C MET A 103 -6.52 9.99 23.44
N ASN A 104 -6.65 11.17 22.86
CA ASN A 104 -7.80 11.55 22.07
C ASN A 104 -7.48 11.48 20.57
N CYS A 105 -8.18 10.62 19.85
CA CYS A 105 -8.00 10.36 18.43
C CYS A 105 -9.10 10.99 17.59
N PHE A 106 -8.75 11.86 16.66
CA PHE A 106 -9.67 12.24 15.58
C PHE A 106 -9.49 11.28 14.41
N HIS A 107 -10.52 10.46 14.15
CA HIS A 107 -10.46 9.39 13.15
C HIS A 107 -11.17 9.80 11.86
N ILE A 108 -10.38 9.99 10.79
CA ILE A 108 -10.88 10.26 9.44
C ILE A 108 -11.17 8.93 8.75
N TYR A 109 -12.45 8.62 8.55
CA TYR A 109 -12.87 7.41 7.83
C TYR A 109 -14.26 7.61 7.21
N ASN A 110 -14.53 6.87 6.14
CA ASN A 110 -15.83 6.83 5.50
C ASN A 110 -16.81 6.02 6.36
N SER A 111 -17.80 6.70 6.97
CA SER A 111 -18.76 6.07 7.88
C SER A 111 -19.75 5.12 7.20
N SER A 112 -19.90 5.19 5.86
CA SER A 112 -20.70 4.24 5.10
C SER A 112 -20.02 2.87 4.91
N LYS A 113 -18.74 2.74 5.34
CA LYS A 113 -17.94 1.51 5.24
C LYS A 113 -17.66 0.97 6.65
N GLU A 114 -18.03 -0.28 6.90
CA GLU A 114 -17.80 -0.97 8.19
C GLU A 114 -16.32 -1.05 8.58
N ASP A 115 -15.43 -1.16 7.59
CA ASP A 115 -13.97 -1.29 7.77
C ASP A 115 -13.36 -0.18 8.66
N GLY A 116 -13.92 1.03 8.62
CA GLY A 116 -13.42 2.15 9.40
C GLY A 116 -13.60 1.96 10.91
N LEU A 117 -14.76 1.42 11.34
CA LEU A 117 -15.01 1.10 12.75
C LEU A 117 -14.24 -0.15 13.18
N GLU A 118 -14.13 -1.17 12.32
CA GLU A 118 -13.32 -2.37 12.59
C GLU A 118 -11.86 -2.03 12.90
N PHE A 119 -11.32 -0.94 12.33
CA PHE A 119 -9.97 -0.50 12.61
C PHE A 119 -9.73 -0.20 14.11
N ARG A 120 -10.77 0.26 14.82
CA ARG A 120 -10.68 0.62 16.25
C ARG A 120 -10.57 -0.57 17.18
N ASN A 121 -10.86 -1.78 16.73
CA ASN A 121 -10.79 -2.99 17.55
C ASN A 121 -9.37 -3.20 18.11
N GLY A 122 -9.25 -3.28 19.43
CA GLY A 122 -7.98 -3.35 20.14
C GLY A 122 -7.32 -2.00 20.44
N LEU A 123 -8.03 -0.88 20.13
CA LEU A 123 -7.60 0.49 20.44
C LEU A 123 -8.53 1.16 21.48
N GLU A 124 -9.22 0.37 22.32
CA GLU A 124 -10.22 0.83 23.30
C GLU A 124 -9.64 1.76 24.36
N LYS A 125 -8.31 1.79 24.50
CA LYS A 125 -7.62 2.73 25.39
C LYS A 125 -7.65 4.18 24.91
N PHE A 126 -7.99 4.43 23.64
CA PHE A 126 -8.07 5.78 23.08
C PHE A 126 -9.51 6.28 23.04
N ASN A 127 -9.69 7.58 23.30
CA ASN A 127 -10.96 8.27 23.13
C ASN A 127 -11.08 8.73 21.68
N PHE A 128 -12.06 8.24 20.94
CA PHE A 128 -12.34 8.69 19.58
C PHE A 128 -13.27 9.90 19.62
N VAL A 129 -12.71 11.07 19.32
CA VAL A 129 -13.43 12.37 19.36
C VAL A 129 -14.00 12.73 17.99
N SER A 130 -15.09 13.51 17.99
CA SER A 130 -15.78 13.97 16.77
C SER A 130 -15.28 15.31 16.24
N ASN A 131 -14.53 16.05 17.04
CA ASN A 131 -13.96 17.35 16.66
C ASN A 131 -12.43 17.30 16.75
N VAL A 132 -11.74 17.77 15.70
CA VAL A 132 -10.28 17.82 15.66
C VAL A 132 -9.70 18.69 16.78
N ASN A 133 -10.47 19.70 17.23
CA ASN A 133 -10.05 20.56 18.32
C ASN A 133 -9.99 19.86 19.69
N ASP A 134 -10.62 18.69 19.84
CA ASP A 134 -10.56 17.87 21.06
C ASP A 134 -9.49 16.77 20.96
N ALA A 135 -8.83 16.66 19.81
CA ALA A 135 -7.85 15.60 19.53
C ALA A 135 -6.44 15.93 20.04
N ASN A 136 -5.66 14.85 20.24
CA ASN A 136 -4.21 14.89 20.45
C ASN A 136 -3.44 14.33 19.24
N PHE A 137 -4.11 13.55 18.38
CA PHE A 137 -3.57 13.04 17.13
C PHE A 137 -4.68 12.71 16.12
N ILE A 138 -4.29 12.53 14.87
CA ILE A 138 -5.19 12.18 13.77
C ILE A 138 -4.86 10.76 13.29
N LEU A 139 -5.90 9.95 13.10
CA LEU A 139 -5.82 8.67 12.38
C LEU A 139 -6.55 8.83 11.05
N ALA A 140 -5.84 8.72 9.93
CA ALA A 140 -6.35 8.94 8.59
C ALA A 140 -6.43 7.62 7.81
N CYS A 141 -7.64 7.03 7.68
CA CYS A 141 -7.86 5.74 7.04
C CYS A 141 -8.47 5.86 5.64
N THR A 142 -9.61 6.54 5.51
CA THR A 142 -10.31 6.73 4.22
C THR A 142 -10.98 8.10 4.21
N PRO A 143 -11.07 8.76 3.05
CA PRO A 143 -11.77 10.04 2.97
C PRO A 143 -13.21 9.97 3.46
N PHE A 144 -13.72 11.08 4.00
CA PHE A 144 -15.13 11.23 4.31
C PHE A 144 -15.97 11.08 3.05
N GLU A 145 -17.20 10.67 3.21
CA GLU A 145 -18.10 10.50 2.07
C GLU A 145 -18.44 11.85 1.40
N ASN A 146 -18.45 11.86 0.07
CA ASN A 146 -18.78 13.04 -0.75
C ASN A 146 -17.94 14.29 -0.46
N THR A 147 -16.65 14.12 -0.18
CA THR A 147 -15.70 15.22 0.03
C THR A 147 -14.66 15.28 -1.07
N GLU A 148 -14.10 16.47 -1.26
CA GLU A 148 -12.93 16.76 -2.09
C GLU A 148 -11.75 17.20 -1.19
N PRO A 149 -10.48 17.14 -1.66
CA PRO A 149 -9.33 17.51 -0.82
C PRO A 149 -9.41 18.91 -0.22
N ILE A 150 -10.03 19.86 -0.91
CA ILE A 150 -10.19 21.24 -0.44
C ILE A 150 -11.05 21.34 0.84
N ASP A 151 -11.98 20.41 1.02
CA ASP A 151 -12.89 20.40 2.18
C ASP A 151 -12.16 20.10 3.48
N TYR A 152 -10.95 19.53 3.41
CA TYR A 152 -10.12 19.20 4.56
C TYR A 152 -9.31 20.40 5.07
N ILE A 153 -9.11 21.46 4.27
CA ILE A 153 -8.25 22.58 4.62
C ILE A 153 -8.60 23.23 5.97
N PRO A 154 -9.88 23.52 6.29
CA PRO A 154 -10.22 24.12 7.58
C PRO A 154 -9.79 23.23 8.77
N MET A 155 -10.14 21.94 8.71
CA MET A 155 -9.79 20.95 9.73
C MET A 155 -8.27 20.75 9.85
N LEU A 156 -7.53 20.76 8.72
CA LEU A 156 -6.08 20.64 8.73
C LEU A 156 -5.40 21.89 9.33
N LYS A 157 -5.96 23.09 9.16
CA LYS A 157 -5.48 24.31 9.83
C LYS A 157 -5.63 24.20 11.34
N ASP A 158 -6.81 23.79 11.83
CA ASP A 158 -7.03 23.55 13.25
C ASP A 158 -6.07 22.50 13.83
N ALA A 159 -5.80 21.44 13.06
CA ALA A 159 -4.84 20.40 13.42
C ALA A 159 -3.39 20.95 13.48
N LEU A 160 -3.02 21.81 12.53
CA LEU A 160 -1.71 22.44 12.46
C LEU A 160 -1.47 23.38 13.64
N ASP A 161 -2.47 24.21 13.98
CA ASP A 161 -2.40 25.14 15.12
C ASP A 161 -2.16 24.41 16.46
N LYS A 162 -2.59 23.14 16.54
CA LYS A 162 -2.36 22.25 17.68
C LYS A 162 -1.16 21.34 17.53
N ASN A 163 -0.41 21.41 16.43
CA ASN A 163 0.71 20.51 16.10
C ASN A 163 0.34 19.02 16.19
N LEU A 164 -0.85 18.64 15.71
CA LEU A 164 -1.30 17.27 15.78
C LEU A 164 -0.47 16.36 14.87
N LEU A 165 -0.07 15.20 15.40
CA LEU A 165 0.56 14.15 14.61
C LEU A 165 -0.53 13.38 13.83
N MET A 166 -0.32 13.19 12.51
CA MET A 166 -1.22 12.40 11.66
C MET A 166 -0.61 11.03 11.37
N PHE A 167 -1.33 9.96 11.69
CA PHE A 167 -1.02 8.60 11.26
C PHE A 167 -1.82 8.27 10.00
N CYS A 168 -1.16 8.17 8.86
CA CYS A 168 -1.78 7.87 7.57
C CYS A 168 -1.77 6.36 7.28
N ALA A 169 -2.96 5.74 7.36
CA ALA A 169 -3.13 4.30 7.15
C ALA A 169 -3.26 3.90 5.68
N ASN A 170 -3.52 4.84 4.77
CA ASN A 170 -3.54 4.61 3.32
C ASN A 170 -2.75 5.71 2.61
N PRO A 171 -1.46 5.48 2.30
CA PRO A 171 -0.61 6.48 1.68
C PRO A 171 -0.79 6.66 0.18
N ASP A 172 -1.67 5.88 -0.48
CA ASP A 172 -1.96 6.08 -1.90
C ASP A 172 -2.59 7.46 -2.13
N PHE A 173 -2.22 8.12 -3.23
CA PHE A 173 -2.79 9.42 -3.61
C PHE A 173 -4.17 9.26 -4.22
N VAL A 174 -4.32 8.30 -5.12
CA VAL A 174 -5.56 8.04 -5.85
C VAL A 174 -5.80 6.54 -5.98
N THR A 175 -7.07 6.18 -6.08
CA THR A 175 -7.50 4.85 -6.51
C THR A 175 -8.51 4.99 -7.64
N ILE A 176 -8.64 3.97 -8.48
CA ILE A 176 -9.62 3.96 -9.56
C ILE A 176 -10.90 3.33 -9.06
N GLU A 177 -11.97 4.12 -8.94
CA GLU A 177 -13.29 3.54 -8.73
C GLU A 177 -13.84 3.01 -10.06
N LYS A 178 -13.91 1.68 -10.17
CA LYS A 178 -14.28 1.03 -11.44
C LYS A 178 -15.73 1.20 -11.87
N LYS A 179 -16.64 1.58 -10.94
CA LYS A 179 -18.05 1.77 -11.30
C LYS A 179 -18.24 2.93 -12.28
N ASN A 180 -17.36 3.94 -12.22
CA ASN A 180 -17.43 5.15 -13.03
C ASN A 180 -16.10 5.53 -13.71
N GLU A 181 -15.06 4.69 -13.61
CA GLU A 181 -13.68 4.97 -14.07
C GLU A 181 -13.11 6.32 -13.55
N LYS A 182 -13.66 6.83 -12.45
CA LYS A 182 -13.17 8.06 -11.82
C LYS A 182 -12.02 7.77 -10.87
N ASN A 183 -10.99 8.57 -10.97
CA ASN A 183 -9.97 8.64 -9.94
C ASN A 183 -10.59 9.24 -8.68
N ILE A 184 -10.54 8.49 -7.58
CA ILE A 184 -10.93 8.96 -6.26
C ILE A 184 -9.66 9.18 -5.47
N PHE A 185 -9.56 10.32 -4.79
CA PHE A 185 -8.41 10.57 -3.91
C PHE A 185 -8.44 9.64 -2.69
N CYS A 186 -7.24 9.29 -2.23
CA CYS A 186 -7.01 8.53 -1.00
C CYS A 186 -6.40 9.42 0.08
N MET A 187 -6.17 8.85 1.25
CA MET A 187 -5.66 9.62 2.39
C MET A 187 -4.22 10.12 2.20
N GLY A 188 -3.44 9.50 1.30
CA GLY A 188 -2.13 10.02 0.91
C GLY A 188 -2.20 11.45 0.35
N THR A 189 -3.24 11.79 -0.42
CA THR A 189 -3.46 13.18 -0.87
C THR A 189 -3.68 14.15 0.29
N ILE A 190 -4.40 13.74 1.32
CA ILE A 190 -4.66 14.58 2.49
C ILE A 190 -3.45 14.66 3.41
N ALA A 191 -2.70 13.57 3.53
CA ALA A 191 -1.45 13.51 4.26
C ALA A 191 -0.39 14.44 3.63
N ASP A 192 -0.22 14.38 2.31
CA ASP A 192 0.67 15.27 1.55
C ASP A 192 0.26 16.74 1.70
N LEU A 193 -1.05 17.03 1.61
CA LEU A 193 -1.56 18.39 1.85
C LEU A 193 -1.21 18.88 3.25
N TYR A 194 -1.35 18.03 4.27
CA TYR A 194 -1.01 18.37 5.66
C TYR A 194 0.49 18.60 5.84
N GLU A 195 1.35 17.77 5.27
CA GLU A 195 2.82 17.97 5.27
C GLU A 195 3.23 19.27 4.58
N ASN A 196 2.63 19.56 3.41
CA ASN A 196 2.89 20.80 2.68
C ASN A 196 2.44 22.06 3.45
N MET A 197 1.49 21.93 4.37
CA MET A 197 1.09 23.00 5.31
C MET A 197 2.02 23.11 6.53
N GLY A 198 2.97 22.19 6.71
CA GLY A 198 3.92 22.14 7.83
C GLY A 198 3.53 21.15 8.94
N GLY A 199 2.52 20.30 8.72
CA GLY A 199 2.10 19.25 9.66
C GLY A 199 3.04 18.04 9.66
N ASN A 200 2.98 17.26 10.72
CA ASN A 200 3.76 16.02 10.87
C ASN A 200 2.91 14.81 10.52
N VAL A 201 3.43 13.96 9.62
CA VAL A 201 2.74 12.73 9.18
C VAL A 201 3.63 11.49 9.38
N ILE A 202 3.02 10.40 9.81
CA ILE A 202 3.66 9.07 9.87
C ILE A 202 3.02 8.19 8.81
N ILE A 203 3.85 7.72 7.89
CA ILE A 203 3.52 6.75 6.85
C ILE A 203 4.40 5.52 7.05
N LEU A 204 3.78 4.34 7.17
CA LEU A 204 4.48 3.06 7.36
C LEU A 204 4.22 2.08 6.21
N GLY A 205 3.26 2.38 5.32
CA GLY A 205 3.03 1.65 4.08
C GLY A 205 4.12 1.89 3.03
N LYS A 206 3.99 1.27 1.85
CA LYS A 206 4.87 1.54 0.70
C LYS A 206 4.85 3.04 0.35
N PRO A 207 5.97 3.68 0.06
CA PRO A 207 7.30 3.13 -0.22
C PRO A 207 8.22 3.01 1.01
N SER A 208 7.71 3.09 2.25
CA SER A 208 8.52 2.92 3.46
C SER A 208 9.13 1.52 3.51
N LYS A 209 10.45 1.42 3.73
CA LYS A 209 11.11 0.11 3.90
C LYS A 209 10.62 -0.66 5.12
N LYS A 210 10.02 0.02 6.12
CA LYS A 210 9.52 -0.62 7.34
C LYS A 210 8.49 -1.71 7.07
N ILE A 211 7.58 -1.51 6.10
CA ILE A 211 6.58 -2.53 5.76
C ILE A 211 7.23 -3.78 5.16
N TYR A 212 8.30 -3.62 4.38
CA TYR A 212 9.07 -4.74 3.82
C TYR A 212 9.84 -5.48 4.93
N GLU A 213 10.54 -4.74 5.80
CA GLU A 213 11.26 -5.29 6.96
C GLU A 213 10.32 -6.12 7.84
N GLU A 214 9.15 -5.57 8.17
CA GLU A 214 8.17 -6.25 9.03
C GLU A 214 7.58 -7.49 8.35
N SER A 215 7.28 -7.41 7.06
CA SER A 215 6.71 -8.52 6.29
C SER A 215 7.72 -9.67 6.12
N CYS A 216 8.99 -9.36 5.95
CA CYS A 216 10.04 -10.36 5.76
C CYS A 216 10.47 -11.09 7.05
N LYS A 217 10.03 -10.66 8.24
CA LYS A 217 10.32 -11.36 9.53
C LYS A 217 9.84 -12.82 9.55
N LYS A 218 8.92 -13.19 8.65
CA LYS A 218 8.43 -14.58 8.48
C LYS A 218 9.30 -15.43 7.55
N VAL A 219 10.34 -14.84 6.97
CA VAL A 219 11.27 -15.54 6.09
C VAL A 219 12.56 -15.81 6.86
N ASP A 220 12.82 -17.07 7.18
CA ASP A 220 14.07 -17.45 7.86
C ASP A 220 15.27 -17.27 6.92
N ASN A 221 16.34 -16.66 7.43
CA ASN A 221 17.62 -16.50 6.72
C ASN A 221 17.48 -15.97 5.28
N PHE A 222 16.65 -14.94 5.09
CA PHE A 222 16.42 -14.39 3.77
C PHE A 222 17.64 -13.64 3.20
N ASP A 223 17.91 -13.89 1.93
CA ASP A 223 18.87 -13.16 1.12
C ASP A 223 18.11 -12.15 0.26
N LEU A 224 18.40 -10.85 0.41
CA LEU A 224 17.75 -9.77 -0.36
C LEU A 224 17.85 -10.00 -1.87
N SER A 225 18.97 -10.58 -2.36
CA SER A 225 19.15 -10.90 -3.77
C SER A 225 18.22 -12.01 -4.30
N LYS A 226 17.52 -12.72 -3.41
CA LYS A 226 16.55 -13.77 -3.70
C LYS A 226 15.11 -13.34 -3.51
N ILE A 227 14.88 -12.05 -3.30
CA ILE A 227 13.55 -11.46 -3.13
C ILE A 227 13.24 -10.53 -4.29
N VAL A 228 12.02 -10.64 -4.84
CA VAL A 228 11.51 -9.73 -5.85
C VAL A 228 10.13 -9.21 -5.44
N ALA A 229 9.92 -7.89 -5.59
CA ALA A 229 8.61 -7.26 -5.40
C ALA A 229 7.87 -7.15 -6.74
N VAL A 230 6.56 -7.39 -6.74
CA VAL A 230 5.67 -7.26 -7.90
C VAL A 230 4.63 -6.21 -7.59
N GLY A 231 4.60 -5.14 -8.35
CA GLY A 231 3.67 -4.05 -8.13
C GLY A 231 3.34 -3.27 -9.41
N ASP A 232 2.36 -2.38 -9.35
CA ASP A 232 1.96 -1.57 -10.50
C ASP A 232 2.23 -0.06 -10.32
N SER A 233 2.66 0.35 -9.12
CA SER A 233 2.95 1.75 -8.79
C SER A 233 4.44 2.04 -8.75
N LEU A 234 4.90 3.00 -9.56
CA LEU A 234 6.28 3.50 -9.50
C LEU A 234 6.56 4.17 -8.15
N ASP A 235 5.66 5.02 -7.69
CA ASP A 235 5.85 5.84 -6.48
C ASP A 235 5.72 5.02 -5.17
N HIS A 236 5.11 3.84 -5.20
CA HIS A 236 4.91 2.99 -4.02
C HIS A 236 5.68 1.67 -4.09
N ASP A 237 5.38 0.83 -5.09
CA ASP A 237 5.95 -0.53 -5.17
C ASP A 237 7.41 -0.50 -5.57
N ILE A 238 7.71 0.18 -6.70
CA ILE A 238 9.05 0.18 -7.26
C ILE A 238 9.99 1.00 -6.40
N LEU A 239 9.58 2.20 -5.97
CA LEU A 239 10.35 3.00 -5.03
C LEU A 239 10.57 2.26 -3.70
N GLY A 240 9.53 1.60 -3.18
CA GLY A 240 9.62 0.84 -1.94
C GLY A 240 10.60 -0.34 -2.02
N ALA A 241 10.56 -1.10 -3.12
CA ALA A 241 11.51 -2.18 -3.39
C ALA A 241 12.95 -1.65 -3.48
N ASN A 242 13.15 -0.54 -4.21
CA ASN A 242 14.46 0.13 -4.30
C ASN A 242 14.96 0.60 -2.93
N ASN A 243 14.09 1.22 -2.11
CA ASN A 243 14.42 1.67 -0.75
C ASN A 243 14.79 0.50 0.18
N PHE A 244 14.18 -0.66 -0.02
CA PHE A 244 14.48 -1.87 0.74
C PHE A 244 15.71 -2.62 0.22
N GLY A 245 16.12 -2.38 -1.02
CA GLY A 245 17.30 -2.98 -1.66
C GLY A 245 17.04 -4.33 -2.32
N ILE A 246 15.84 -4.54 -2.85
CA ILE A 246 15.43 -5.74 -3.58
C ILE A 246 15.05 -5.43 -5.02
N ASP A 247 15.06 -6.46 -5.87
CA ASP A 247 14.59 -6.37 -7.23
C ASP A 247 13.07 -6.15 -7.32
N SER A 248 12.61 -5.59 -8.45
CA SER A 248 11.21 -5.26 -8.65
C SER A 248 10.71 -5.54 -10.06
N ILE A 249 9.44 -5.92 -10.17
CA ILE A 249 8.70 -6.10 -11.42
C ILE A 249 7.58 -5.06 -11.47
N LEU A 250 7.63 -4.16 -12.44
CA LEU A 250 6.54 -3.24 -12.72
C LEU A 250 5.50 -3.91 -13.63
N ILE A 251 4.26 -3.99 -13.18
CA ILE A 251 3.12 -4.46 -13.97
C ILE A 251 2.57 -3.29 -14.78
N SER A 252 2.79 -3.34 -16.11
CA SER A 252 2.48 -2.21 -16.99
C SER A 252 0.99 -2.02 -17.29
N SER A 253 0.15 -3.02 -17.03
CA SER A 253 -1.32 -2.92 -17.18
C SER A 253 -2.03 -2.26 -16.00
N GLY A 254 -1.31 -1.91 -14.94
CA GLY A 254 -1.85 -1.33 -13.71
C GLY A 254 -2.07 0.18 -13.77
N ILE A 255 -1.79 0.89 -12.67
CA ILE A 255 -2.08 2.32 -12.53
C ILE A 255 -1.35 3.19 -13.58
N HIS A 256 -0.18 2.78 -14.04
CA HIS A 256 0.60 3.49 -15.05
C HIS A 256 0.37 3.01 -16.49
N LYS A 257 -0.73 2.29 -16.78
CA LYS A 257 -1.05 1.76 -18.12
C LYS A 257 -0.95 2.80 -19.25
N ASP A 258 -1.21 4.06 -18.95
CA ASP A 258 -1.15 5.13 -19.93
C ASP A 258 0.26 5.43 -20.45
N LEU A 259 1.30 5.13 -19.67
CA LEU A 259 2.68 5.23 -20.13
C LEU A 259 3.00 4.19 -21.21
N PHE A 260 2.29 3.06 -21.19
CA PHE A 260 2.55 1.87 -22.02
C PHE A 260 1.57 1.69 -23.18
N LYS A 261 0.64 2.63 -23.41
CA LYS A 261 -0.43 2.53 -24.44
C LYS A 261 0.07 2.18 -25.85
N ASN A 262 1.25 2.64 -26.24
CA ASN A 262 1.77 2.44 -27.58
C ASN A 262 2.65 1.20 -27.69
N ASN A 263 3.52 0.97 -26.70
CA ASN A 263 4.46 -0.13 -26.65
C ASN A 263 5.12 -0.15 -25.26
N ILE A 264 5.48 -1.35 -24.78
CA ILE A 264 6.15 -1.52 -23.48
C ILE A 264 7.55 -0.88 -23.46
N GLU A 265 8.29 -0.94 -24.58
CA GLU A 265 9.61 -0.30 -24.71
C GLU A 265 9.52 1.23 -24.68
N ILE A 266 8.47 1.81 -25.29
CA ILE A 266 8.22 3.25 -25.23
C ILE A 266 7.91 3.67 -23.80
N GLY A 267 7.12 2.88 -23.09
CA GLY A 267 6.81 3.10 -21.67
C GLY A 267 8.06 3.06 -20.81
N GLN A 268 8.93 2.06 -21.00
CA GLN A 268 10.22 1.96 -20.33
C GLN A 268 11.06 3.24 -20.53
N LYS A 269 11.24 3.69 -21.76
CA LYS A 269 12.01 4.91 -22.08
C LYS A 269 11.40 6.17 -21.42
N LYS A 270 10.07 6.25 -21.32
CA LYS A 270 9.41 7.37 -20.62
C LYS A 270 9.74 7.36 -19.13
N ILE A 271 9.82 6.20 -18.49
CA ILE A 271 10.21 6.08 -17.09
C ILE A 271 11.68 6.48 -16.93
N GLU A 272 12.58 5.91 -17.72
CA GLU A 272 14.03 6.15 -17.66
C GLU A 272 14.41 7.63 -17.90
N ASN A 273 13.64 8.34 -18.72
CA ASN A 273 13.88 9.75 -19.05
C ASN A 273 13.08 10.74 -18.17
N ASN A 274 12.34 10.26 -17.17
CA ASN A 274 11.53 11.13 -16.33
C ASN A 274 12.30 11.55 -15.08
N GLU A 275 12.58 12.84 -14.94
CA GLU A 275 13.32 13.40 -13.81
C GLU A 275 12.64 13.17 -12.45
N LYS A 276 11.32 12.93 -12.43
CA LYS A 276 10.59 12.60 -11.20
C LYS A 276 11.06 11.27 -10.61
N TRP A 277 11.42 10.28 -11.46
CA TRP A 277 11.80 8.95 -11.02
C TRP A 277 13.30 8.74 -11.21
N ASN A 278 14.09 8.98 -10.18
CA ASN A 278 15.53 8.71 -10.13
C ASN A 278 15.84 7.24 -9.79
N PHE A 279 14.85 6.37 -9.94
CA PHE A 279 14.90 4.92 -9.72
C PHE A 279 14.20 4.21 -10.88
N SER A 280 14.46 2.92 -11.03
CA SER A 280 13.89 2.11 -12.11
C SER A 280 13.49 0.73 -11.60
N PRO A 281 12.45 0.09 -12.18
CA PRO A 281 12.18 -1.31 -11.92
C PRO A 281 13.30 -2.20 -12.50
N THR A 282 13.56 -3.33 -11.87
CA THR A 282 14.48 -4.34 -12.43
C THR A 282 13.88 -4.97 -13.68
N PHE A 283 12.56 -5.25 -13.62
CA PHE A 283 11.81 -5.85 -14.73
C PHE A 283 10.52 -5.08 -15.01
N ILE A 284 10.06 -5.17 -16.26
CA ILE A 284 8.70 -4.75 -16.66
C ILE A 284 8.01 -5.97 -17.29
N CYS A 285 6.79 -6.25 -16.81
CA CYS A 285 5.93 -7.29 -17.36
C CYS A 285 4.53 -6.70 -17.64
N SER A 286 3.86 -7.21 -18.67
CA SER A 286 2.52 -6.70 -19.01
C SER A 286 1.50 -6.96 -17.91
N ASN A 287 1.49 -8.17 -17.37
CA ASN A 287 0.60 -8.63 -16.31
C ASN A 287 1.36 -9.58 -15.37
N PHE A 288 0.87 -9.75 -14.16
CA PHE A 288 1.36 -10.79 -13.26
C PHE A 288 0.87 -12.16 -13.77
N LYS A 289 1.63 -12.73 -14.71
CA LYS A 289 1.29 -13.98 -15.40
C LYS A 289 2.48 -14.93 -15.49
N THR A 290 2.19 -16.20 -15.55
CA THR A 290 3.09 -17.33 -15.86
C THR A 290 2.98 -17.73 -17.32
#